data_d1f2f71a9d12d21ff19f1d99eb1664a2
#
_entry.id   d1f2f71a9d12d21ff19f1d99eb1664a2
#
_cell.length_a   1.000
_cell.length_b   1.000
_cell.length_c   1.000
_cell.angle_alpha   90.00
_cell.angle_beta   90.00
_cell.angle_gamma   90.00
#
_symmetry.space_group_name_H-M   'P 1'
#
loop_
_entity.id
_entity.type
_entity.pdbx_description
1 polymer ?
#
loop_
_entity_poly.entity_id
_entity_poly.type
_entity_poly.pdbx_seq_one_letter_code
_entity_poly.pdbx_strand_id
1 'polypeptide(L)'
;YWGEANLNEILCHAVIDRGWFPAAFRPGFHTERPDANWFLEQWIPFDYANQAMKDNEEGQRDLANGRFGDWRFAPLEWRPYHPDHDDYQKKGSCRRWITRCLNMYARTRQISQEDVEEAFSDALKYGKAILAFTDHDYKDMEYEITRVRNIIKNVSEKYSDVEFIYSNAVDAIRNCMDIKYEQFTMNAEIINDGTKKYLDIKVDNDIFGPQPFLAIKTKDNRYIWENLDFTIPGREWTYTFDNNTILLDAIEAIGVAANNKYGFTKIIVIGNDGHKKDLCYN
;
A
#
# COMPACT_ATOMS: atom_id res chain seq x y z
N TYR A 1 -11.05 -4.98 -16.05
CA TYR A 1 -11.21 -4.05 -14.93
C TYR A 1 -11.36 -4.83 -13.65
N TRP A 2 -10.48 -4.59 -12.69
CA TRP A 2 -10.58 -5.13 -11.34
C TRP A 2 -11.58 -4.28 -10.57
N GLY A 3 -12.70 -4.84 -10.16
CA GLY A 3 -13.61 -4.17 -9.24
C GLY A 3 -13.11 -4.27 -7.79
N GLU A 4 -13.68 -3.49 -6.90
CA GLU A 4 -13.37 -3.51 -5.46
C GLU A 4 -13.46 -4.91 -4.85
N ALA A 5 -14.48 -5.70 -5.24
CA ALA A 5 -14.65 -7.08 -4.79
C ALA A 5 -13.44 -7.97 -5.10
N ASN A 6 -12.82 -7.80 -6.27
CA ASN A 6 -11.64 -8.57 -6.65
C ASN A 6 -10.40 -8.17 -5.83
N LEU A 7 -10.24 -6.89 -5.50
CA LEU A 7 -9.14 -6.44 -4.64
C LEU A 7 -9.29 -6.98 -3.22
N ASN A 8 -10.50 -6.99 -2.68
CA ASN A 8 -10.80 -7.59 -1.38
C ASN A 8 -10.47 -9.09 -1.36
N GLU A 9 -10.87 -9.84 -2.38
CA GLU A 9 -10.55 -11.27 -2.50
C GLU A 9 -9.04 -11.51 -2.57
N ILE A 10 -8.30 -10.72 -3.35
CA ILE A 10 -6.83 -10.80 -3.42
C ILE A 10 -6.20 -10.54 -2.04
N LEU A 11 -6.69 -9.56 -1.30
CA LEU A 11 -6.20 -9.27 0.05
C LEU A 11 -6.57 -10.39 1.03
N CYS A 12 -7.76 -11.01 0.92
CA CYS A 12 -8.13 -12.17 1.72
C CYS A 12 -7.16 -13.33 1.51
N HIS A 13 -6.82 -13.66 0.27
CA HIS A 13 -5.80 -14.65 -0.06
C HIS A 13 -4.42 -14.28 0.50
N ALA A 14 -4.03 -13.02 0.38
CA ALA A 14 -2.75 -12.56 0.88
C ALA A 14 -2.66 -12.72 2.41
N VAL A 15 -3.70 -12.34 3.13
CA VAL A 15 -3.74 -12.42 4.61
C VAL A 15 -3.79 -13.87 5.08
N ILE A 16 -4.71 -14.70 4.56
CA ILE A 16 -4.96 -16.04 5.10
C ILE A 16 -3.91 -17.04 4.62
N ASP A 17 -3.64 -17.09 3.30
CA ASP A 17 -2.78 -18.13 2.74
C ASP A 17 -1.30 -17.79 2.83
N ARG A 18 -0.95 -16.50 2.77
CA ARG A 18 0.45 -16.03 2.73
C ARG A 18 0.90 -15.35 4.03
N GLY A 19 -0.03 -14.99 4.93
CA GLY A 19 0.27 -14.20 6.12
C GLY A 19 0.87 -12.84 5.78
N TRP A 20 0.40 -12.20 4.73
CA TRP A 20 0.93 -10.94 4.22
C TRP A 20 -0.18 -9.90 4.01
N PHE A 21 0.11 -8.63 4.35
CA PHE A 21 -0.77 -7.50 4.08
C PHE A 21 0.07 -6.29 3.66
N PRO A 22 -0.29 -5.57 2.59
CA PRO A 22 0.56 -4.53 2.04
C PRO A 22 0.55 -3.24 2.88
N ALA A 23 1.72 -2.72 3.23
CA ALA A 23 1.90 -1.35 3.73
C ALA A 23 2.25 -0.37 2.62
N ALA A 24 2.79 -0.87 1.51
CA ALA A 24 3.09 -0.09 0.32
C ALA A 24 2.49 -0.73 -0.93
N PHE A 25 2.07 0.10 -1.88
CA PHE A 25 1.34 -0.32 -3.06
C PHE A 25 1.88 0.38 -4.31
N ARG A 26 1.89 -0.34 -5.41
CA ARG A 26 2.08 0.20 -6.76
C ARG A 26 1.26 -0.62 -7.75
N PRO A 27 0.19 -0.06 -8.34
CA PRO A 27 -0.67 -0.78 -9.28
C PRO A 27 0.04 -1.07 -10.60
N GLY A 28 -0.35 -2.16 -11.25
CA GLY A 28 0.01 -2.41 -12.63
C GLY A 28 -0.41 -1.23 -13.52
N PHE A 29 0.42 -0.86 -14.49
CA PHE A 29 0.22 0.30 -15.37
C PHE A 29 0.06 1.64 -14.64
N HIS A 30 0.48 1.74 -13.38
CA HIS A 30 0.24 2.92 -12.54
C HIS A 30 -1.23 3.36 -12.53
N THR A 31 -2.16 2.39 -12.68
CA THR A 31 -3.59 2.68 -12.78
C THR A 31 -4.14 3.03 -11.42
N GLU A 32 -4.54 4.28 -11.26
CA GLU A 32 -5.32 4.75 -10.14
C GLU A 32 -6.54 5.51 -10.64
N ARG A 33 -7.64 5.39 -9.90
CA ARG A 33 -8.91 6.04 -10.17
C ARG A 33 -9.44 6.59 -8.84
N PRO A 34 -10.41 7.50 -8.84
CA PRO A 34 -10.98 8.00 -7.60
C PRO A 34 -11.49 6.91 -6.63
N ASP A 35 -12.11 5.84 -7.16
CA ASP A 35 -12.57 4.71 -6.35
C ASP A 35 -11.40 3.92 -5.73
N ALA A 36 -10.29 3.74 -6.46
CA ALA A 36 -9.07 3.13 -5.91
C ALA A 36 -8.44 4.02 -4.83
N ASN A 37 -8.46 5.36 -4.99
CA ASN A 37 -8.00 6.30 -3.98
C ASN A 37 -8.73 6.08 -2.64
N TRP A 38 -10.05 5.96 -2.66
CA TRP A 38 -10.86 5.71 -1.46
C TRP A 38 -10.62 4.34 -0.85
N PHE A 39 -10.45 3.32 -1.68
CA PHE A 39 -10.10 1.97 -1.21
C PHE A 39 -8.74 1.94 -0.50
N LEU A 40 -7.71 2.51 -1.13
CA LEU A 40 -6.36 2.54 -0.57
C LEU A 40 -6.29 3.34 0.73
N GLU A 41 -7.05 4.44 0.84
CA GLU A 41 -7.12 5.27 2.05
C GLU A 41 -7.65 4.51 3.28
N GLN A 42 -8.34 3.39 3.07
CA GLN A 42 -8.81 2.55 4.17
C GLN A 42 -7.74 1.60 4.71
N TRP A 43 -6.76 1.20 3.88
CA TRP A 43 -5.91 0.06 4.18
C TRP A 43 -4.41 0.32 4.08
N ILE A 44 -3.96 1.10 3.11
CA ILE A 44 -2.57 1.14 2.66
C ILE A 44 -1.99 2.55 2.81
N PRO A 45 -1.03 2.75 3.72
CA PRO A 45 -0.50 4.09 4.00
C PRO A 45 0.41 4.66 2.91
N PHE A 46 1.08 3.82 2.09
CA PHE A 46 2.09 4.25 1.15
C PHE A 46 1.78 3.81 -0.28
N ASP A 47 1.88 4.73 -1.23
CA ASP A 47 1.55 4.50 -2.61
C ASP A 47 2.65 5.04 -3.54
N TYR A 48 3.01 4.25 -4.53
CA TYR A 48 4.04 4.53 -5.53
C TYR A 48 3.44 4.57 -6.95
N ALA A 49 2.21 5.05 -7.09
CA ALA A 49 1.49 5.06 -8.36
C ALA A 49 1.75 6.33 -9.21
N ASN A 50 2.20 7.44 -8.62
CA ASN A 50 2.36 8.69 -9.36
C ASN A 50 3.43 8.56 -10.46
N GLN A 51 2.98 8.59 -11.72
CA GLN A 51 3.81 8.54 -12.92
C GLN A 51 3.87 9.89 -13.65
N ALA A 52 3.73 10.99 -12.91
CA ALA A 52 3.75 12.33 -13.50
C ALA A 52 5.07 12.61 -14.22
N MET A 53 4.96 13.28 -15.37
CA MET A 53 6.08 13.64 -16.24
C MET A 53 5.97 15.10 -16.66
N LYS A 54 7.09 15.77 -16.89
CA LYS A 54 7.12 17.15 -17.40
C LYS A 54 6.47 17.30 -18.77
N ASP A 55 6.66 16.29 -19.61
CA ASP A 55 6.07 16.22 -20.94
C ASP A 55 4.77 15.40 -20.90
N ASN A 56 3.68 16.11 -20.62
CA ASN A 56 2.37 15.50 -20.46
C ASN A 56 1.82 14.90 -21.77
N GLU A 57 2.28 15.35 -22.95
CA GLU A 57 1.77 14.85 -24.22
C GLU A 57 2.36 13.49 -24.60
N GLU A 58 3.65 13.30 -24.37
CA GLU A 58 4.30 12.02 -24.69
C GLU A 58 4.11 10.93 -23.61
N GLY A 59 4.09 11.33 -22.35
CA GLY A 59 4.05 10.40 -21.22
C GLY A 59 2.72 9.69 -21.00
N GLN A 60 1.62 10.22 -21.56
CA GLN A 60 0.25 9.75 -21.30
C GLN A 60 -0.48 9.28 -22.57
N ARG A 61 0.26 8.87 -23.63
CA ARG A 61 -0.32 8.37 -24.89
C ARG A 61 -1.32 7.23 -24.72
N ASP A 62 -1.15 6.43 -23.68
CA ASP A 62 -2.00 5.26 -23.42
C ASP A 62 -3.29 5.58 -22.65
N LEU A 63 -3.52 6.84 -22.23
CA LEU A 63 -4.80 7.26 -21.62
C LEU A 63 -6.00 7.00 -22.54
N ALA A 64 -5.83 7.18 -23.85
CA ALA A 64 -6.88 6.94 -24.83
C ALA A 64 -7.44 5.51 -24.80
N ASN A 65 -6.66 4.55 -24.32
CA ASN A 65 -7.04 3.14 -24.22
C ASN A 65 -7.52 2.74 -22.80
N GLY A 66 -7.60 3.68 -21.85
CA GLY A 66 -8.05 3.45 -20.49
C GLY A 66 -7.19 2.46 -19.68
N ARG A 67 -5.96 2.19 -20.11
CA ARG A 67 -5.08 1.17 -19.53
C ARG A 67 -4.21 1.71 -18.39
N PHE A 68 -3.88 3.00 -18.41
CA PHE A 68 -3.01 3.66 -17.45
C PHE A 68 -3.79 4.63 -16.57
N GLY A 69 -3.26 4.92 -15.37
CA GLY A 69 -3.77 6.00 -14.53
C GLY A 69 -3.49 7.37 -15.14
N ASP A 70 -4.35 8.33 -14.86
CA ASP A 70 -4.12 9.73 -15.26
C ASP A 70 -3.27 10.42 -14.18
N TRP A 71 -2.05 10.81 -14.54
CA TRP A 71 -1.10 11.50 -13.67
C TRP A 71 -0.67 12.86 -14.23
N ARG A 72 -1.39 13.39 -15.24
CA ARG A 72 -1.00 14.64 -15.92
C ARG A 72 -0.93 15.86 -15.02
N PHE A 73 -1.70 15.88 -13.96
CA PHE A 73 -1.81 16.99 -13.02
C PHE A 73 -1.21 16.69 -11.65
N ALA A 74 -0.62 15.52 -11.49
CA ALA A 74 0.01 15.14 -10.22
C ALA A 74 1.33 15.88 -10.00
N PRO A 75 1.76 16.02 -8.73
CA PRO A 75 3.04 16.65 -8.39
C PRO A 75 4.22 15.99 -9.09
N LEU A 76 5.12 16.82 -9.62
CA LEU A 76 6.36 16.37 -10.27
C LEU A 76 7.51 16.23 -9.27
N GLU A 77 7.39 16.81 -8.08
CA GLU A 77 8.42 16.73 -7.06
C GLU A 77 8.68 15.29 -6.64
N TRP A 78 9.93 14.95 -6.43
CA TRP A 78 10.39 13.67 -5.91
C TRP A 78 10.19 13.57 -4.39
N ARG A 79 9.03 14.05 -3.92
CA ARG A 79 8.62 13.98 -2.53
C ARG A 79 7.20 13.41 -2.41
N PRO A 80 6.95 12.59 -1.38
CA PRO A 80 5.61 12.13 -1.09
C PRO A 80 4.66 13.31 -0.81
N TYR A 81 3.39 13.15 -1.17
CA TYR A 81 2.32 14.09 -0.83
C TYR A 81 1.09 13.34 -0.35
N HIS A 82 0.29 14.00 0.48
CA HIS A 82 -1.05 13.52 0.82
C HIS A 82 -2.01 13.91 -0.30
N PRO A 83 -2.76 12.95 -0.88
CA PRO A 83 -3.72 13.28 -1.93
C PRO A 83 -4.97 13.96 -1.37
N ASP A 84 -5.68 14.67 -2.24
CA ASP A 84 -7.02 15.12 -1.99
C ASP A 84 -8.01 13.94 -2.10
N HIS A 85 -9.12 14.02 -1.36
CA HIS A 85 -10.12 12.97 -1.31
C HIS A 85 -10.76 12.69 -2.69
N ASP A 86 -11.09 13.73 -3.42
CA ASP A 86 -11.83 13.63 -4.68
C ASP A 86 -10.90 13.58 -5.92
N ASP A 87 -9.64 14.01 -5.76
CA ASP A 87 -8.67 14.05 -6.84
C ASP A 87 -7.27 13.66 -6.35
N TYR A 88 -6.92 12.40 -6.52
CA TYR A 88 -5.62 11.85 -6.08
C TYR A 88 -4.41 12.56 -6.71
N GLN A 89 -4.59 13.30 -7.79
CA GLN A 89 -3.52 14.09 -8.41
C GLN A 89 -3.23 15.40 -7.67
N LYS A 90 -4.13 15.85 -6.80
CA LYS A 90 -3.95 17.08 -6.01
C LYS A 90 -3.42 16.78 -4.61
N LYS A 91 -2.64 17.74 -4.09
CA LYS A 91 -2.26 17.73 -2.69
C LYS A 91 -3.49 18.07 -1.83
N GLY A 92 -3.73 17.27 -0.79
CA GLY A 92 -4.91 17.41 0.08
C GLY A 92 -4.66 16.87 1.48
N SER A 93 -5.68 16.27 2.08
CA SER A 93 -5.71 15.88 3.49
C SER A 93 -5.96 14.38 3.75
N CYS A 94 -5.94 13.54 2.73
CA CYS A 94 -5.94 12.10 2.93
C CYS A 94 -4.75 11.67 3.78
N ARG A 95 -4.87 10.52 4.45
CA ARG A 95 -3.84 10.06 5.38
C ARG A 95 -2.69 9.33 4.68
N ARG A 96 -2.96 8.70 3.54
CA ARG A 96 -1.93 8.00 2.79
C ARG A 96 -0.97 8.96 2.10
N TRP A 97 0.18 8.44 1.73
CA TRP A 97 1.19 9.17 0.95
C TRP A 97 1.26 8.62 -0.46
N ILE A 98 1.25 9.51 -1.46
CA ILE A 98 1.56 9.16 -2.84
C ILE A 98 2.97 9.65 -3.19
N THR A 99 3.75 8.76 -3.81
CA THR A 99 5.13 9.00 -4.21
C THR A 99 5.27 8.85 -5.73
N ARG A 100 6.03 9.76 -6.34
CA ARG A 100 6.40 9.65 -7.76
C ARG A 100 7.28 8.43 -7.96
N CYS A 101 6.95 7.60 -8.98
CA CYS A 101 7.67 6.38 -9.32
C CYS A 101 7.67 6.19 -10.84
N LEU A 102 8.83 6.10 -11.46
CA LEU A 102 8.95 5.93 -12.91
C LEU A 102 9.43 4.52 -13.27
N ASN A 103 9.18 4.09 -14.51
CA ASN A 103 9.66 2.82 -15.00
C ASN A 103 11.16 2.89 -15.33
N MET A 104 11.92 1.87 -14.95
CA MET A 104 13.30 1.70 -15.43
C MET A 104 13.31 1.44 -16.94
N TYR A 105 12.32 0.69 -17.44
CA TYR A 105 12.08 0.45 -18.86
C TYR A 105 10.59 0.46 -19.16
N ALA A 106 10.21 1.22 -20.17
CA ALA A 106 8.86 1.25 -20.73
C ALA A 106 8.90 1.57 -22.23
N ARG A 107 7.85 1.16 -22.97
CA ARG A 107 7.74 1.43 -24.41
C ARG A 107 7.72 2.92 -24.72
N THR A 108 7.08 3.69 -23.87
CA THR A 108 6.84 5.11 -24.08
C THR A 108 7.89 5.98 -23.41
N ARG A 109 8.34 5.61 -22.23
CA ARG A 109 9.36 6.35 -21.50
C ARG A 109 10.10 5.47 -20.48
N GLN A 110 11.36 5.78 -20.31
CA GLN A 110 12.23 5.25 -19.27
C GLN A 110 12.67 6.39 -18.37
N ILE A 111 12.99 6.10 -17.10
CA ILE A 111 13.68 7.06 -16.25
C ILE A 111 14.94 7.57 -16.96
N SER A 112 15.10 8.88 -17.01
CA SER A 112 16.19 9.57 -17.71
C SER A 112 17.20 10.14 -16.72
N GLN A 113 18.29 10.71 -17.25
CA GLN A 113 19.27 11.44 -16.43
C GLN A 113 18.63 12.70 -15.83
N GLU A 114 17.78 13.40 -16.58
CA GLU A 114 17.09 14.59 -16.12
C GLU A 114 16.17 14.27 -14.92
N ASP A 115 15.46 13.13 -14.95
CA ASP A 115 14.64 12.69 -13.81
C ASP A 115 15.47 12.49 -12.55
N VAL A 116 16.67 11.92 -12.69
CA VAL A 116 17.59 11.72 -11.57
C VAL A 116 18.16 13.06 -11.08
N GLU A 117 18.57 13.96 -11.98
CA GLU A 117 19.04 15.31 -11.62
C GLU A 117 17.95 16.10 -10.89
N GLU A 118 16.68 15.98 -11.29
CA GLU A 118 15.55 16.57 -10.56
C GLU A 118 15.43 16.03 -9.15
N ALA A 119 15.56 14.72 -8.95
CA ALA A 119 15.48 14.13 -7.61
C ALA A 119 16.60 14.63 -6.70
N PHE A 120 17.83 14.76 -7.23
CA PHE A 120 18.95 15.33 -6.48
C PHE A 120 18.75 16.83 -6.19
N SER A 121 18.20 17.57 -7.14
CA SER A 121 17.84 18.99 -6.94
C SER A 121 16.73 19.14 -5.88
N ASP A 122 15.73 18.27 -5.89
CA ASP A 122 14.68 18.25 -4.86
C ASP A 122 15.25 17.91 -3.48
N ALA A 123 16.22 17.01 -3.41
CA ALA A 123 16.91 16.70 -2.16
C ALA A 123 17.66 17.91 -1.60
N LEU A 124 18.35 18.70 -2.45
CA LEU A 124 18.97 19.97 -2.03
C LEU A 124 17.93 21.00 -1.57
N LYS A 125 16.84 21.12 -2.31
CA LYS A 125 15.80 22.12 -2.04
C LYS A 125 15.00 21.83 -0.76
N TYR A 126 14.69 20.56 -0.52
CA TYR A 126 13.78 20.14 0.54
C TYR A 126 14.46 19.37 1.67
N GLY A 127 15.76 19.14 1.59
CA GLY A 127 16.56 18.34 2.52
C GLY A 127 16.53 16.83 2.22
N LYS A 128 15.45 16.29 1.64
CA LYS A 128 15.33 14.87 1.29
C LYS A 128 14.39 14.71 0.10
N ALA A 129 14.62 13.66 -0.71
CA ALA A 129 13.77 13.25 -1.82
C ALA A 129 13.76 11.72 -1.95
N ILE A 130 12.79 11.17 -2.69
CA ILE A 130 12.70 9.75 -3.02
C ILE A 130 12.76 9.59 -4.53
N LEU A 131 13.86 9.09 -5.05
CA LEU A 131 13.93 8.61 -6.42
C LEU A 131 13.41 7.18 -6.47
N ALA A 132 12.12 7.01 -6.76
CA ALA A 132 11.52 5.68 -6.88
C ALA A 132 11.44 5.23 -8.34
N PHE A 133 11.74 3.94 -8.55
CA PHE A 133 11.64 3.32 -9.86
C PHE A 133 11.16 1.88 -9.77
N THR A 134 10.58 1.40 -10.85
CA THR A 134 9.97 0.08 -10.95
C THR A 134 10.32 -0.60 -12.27
N ASP A 135 10.25 -1.91 -12.30
CA ASP A 135 10.37 -2.73 -13.51
C ASP A 135 9.47 -3.97 -13.42
N HIS A 136 9.54 -4.84 -14.43
CA HIS A 136 8.81 -6.09 -14.52
C HIS A 136 9.75 -7.29 -14.26
N ASP A 137 9.31 -8.19 -13.42
CA ASP A 137 10.06 -9.37 -12.97
C ASP A 137 9.98 -10.59 -13.90
N TYR A 138 9.24 -10.48 -15.02
CA TYR A 138 9.13 -11.58 -16.02
C TYR A 138 10.32 -11.67 -16.99
N LYS A 139 11.31 -10.79 -16.83
CA LYS A 139 12.51 -10.71 -17.68
C LYS A 139 13.76 -10.55 -16.81
N ASP A 140 14.92 -10.74 -17.44
CA ASP A 140 16.19 -10.35 -16.84
C ASP A 140 16.26 -8.82 -16.75
N MET A 141 16.44 -8.30 -15.55
CA MET A 141 16.48 -6.86 -15.25
C MET A 141 17.92 -6.32 -15.07
N GLU A 142 18.95 -7.14 -15.27
CA GLU A 142 20.34 -6.74 -15.00
C GLU A 142 20.75 -5.50 -15.79
N TYR A 143 20.34 -5.45 -17.07
CA TYR A 143 20.65 -4.32 -17.93
C TYR A 143 20.03 -3.01 -17.42
N GLU A 144 18.74 -3.01 -17.11
CA GLU A 144 18.01 -1.83 -16.65
C GLU A 144 18.51 -1.36 -15.27
N ILE A 145 18.76 -2.29 -14.38
CA ILE A 145 19.32 -1.98 -13.04
C ILE A 145 20.71 -1.35 -13.20
N THR A 146 21.56 -1.94 -14.04
CA THR A 146 22.92 -1.40 -14.28
C THR A 146 22.86 -0.02 -14.91
N ARG A 147 21.97 0.20 -15.88
CA ARG A 147 21.77 1.50 -16.53
C ARG A 147 21.36 2.57 -15.52
N VAL A 148 20.33 2.31 -14.70
CA VAL A 148 19.85 3.26 -13.70
C VAL A 148 20.90 3.55 -12.64
N ARG A 149 21.62 2.53 -12.16
CA ARG A 149 22.72 2.69 -11.23
C ARG A 149 23.82 3.61 -11.78
N ASN A 150 24.18 3.45 -13.06
CA ASN A 150 25.18 4.29 -13.70
C ASN A 150 24.70 5.75 -13.83
N ILE A 151 23.43 5.97 -14.16
CA ILE A 151 22.86 7.33 -14.19
C ILE A 151 22.94 7.96 -12.78
N ILE A 152 22.49 7.27 -11.74
CA ILE A 152 22.55 7.76 -10.36
C ILE A 152 23.98 8.09 -9.95
N LYS A 153 24.94 7.20 -10.25
CA LYS A 153 26.36 7.45 -9.97
C LYS A 153 26.87 8.70 -10.66
N ASN A 154 26.63 8.85 -11.97
CA ASN A 154 27.10 10.00 -12.73
C ASN A 154 26.47 11.32 -12.25
N VAL A 155 25.20 11.29 -11.85
CA VAL A 155 24.55 12.47 -11.29
C VAL A 155 25.07 12.77 -9.91
N SER A 156 25.29 11.78 -9.04
CA SER A 156 25.80 12.00 -7.68
C SER A 156 27.16 12.68 -7.67
N GLU A 157 28.00 12.46 -8.69
CA GLU A 157 29.29 13.16 -8.84
C GLU A 157 29.15 14.68 -9.05
N LYS A 158 28.00 15.13 -9.60
CA LYS A 158 27.68 16.55 -9.77
C LYS A 158 27.03 17.20 -8.54
N TYR A 159 26.50 16.39 -7.63
CA TYR A 159 25.76 16.81 -6.44
C TYR A 159 26.46 16.32 -5.18
N SER A 160 27.69 16.78 -4.95
CA SER A 160 28.57 16.35 -3.85
C SER A 160 27.95 16.52 -2.44
N ASP A 161 26.98 17.43 -2.30
CA ASP A 161 26.31 17.73 -1.04
C ASP A 161 25.06 16.85 -0.80
N VAL A 162 24.76 15.93 -1.73
CA VAL A 162 23.64 15.00 -1.63
C VAL A 162 24.15 13.57 -1.50
N GLU A 163 23.89 12.97 -0.35
CA GLU A 163 24.10 11.54 -0.14
C GLU A 163 22.86 10.75 -0.56
N PHE A 164 23.03 9.57 -1.14
CA PHE A 164 21.92 8.68 -1.45
C PHE A 164 22.13 7.29 -0.86
N ILE A 165 21.01 6.65 -0.51
CA ILE A 165 20.98 5.25 -0.04
C ILE A 165 19.91 4.48 -0.81
N TYR A 166 20.14 3.20 -1.03
CA TYR A 166 19.09 2.30 -1.51
C TYR A 166 18.21 1.88 -0.35
N SER A 167 16.90 1.90 -0.55
CA SER A 167 15.91 1.62 0.48
C SER A 167 14.74 0.85 -0.09
N ASN A 168 14.01 0.13 0.75
CA ASN A 168 12.69 -0.39 0.39
C ASN A 168 11.63 0.72 0.41
N ALA A 169 10.44 0.43 -0.13
CA ALA A 169 9.36 1.41 -0.28
C ALA A 169 8.88 2.01 1.06
N VAL A 170 8.80 1.21 2.11
CA VAL A 170 8.32 1.65 3.42
C VAL A 170 9.34 2.58 4.09
N ASP A 171 10.59 2.15 4.16
CA ASP A 171 11.65 2.91 4.81
C ASP A 171 12.01 4.19 4.04
N ALA A 172 11.87 4.19 2.72
CA ALA A 172 12.09 5.39 1.91
C ALA A 172 11.14 6.53 2.32
N ILE A 173 9.84 6.26 2.46
CA ILE A 173 8.89 7.28 2.90
C ILE A 173 9.14 7.68 4.35
N ARG A 174 9.37 6.72 5.25
CA ARG A 174 9.70 7.03 6.65
C ARG A 174 10.90 7.98 6.76
N ASN A 175 11.97 7.67 6.06
CA ASN A 175 13.18 8.48 6.08
C ASN A 175 13.00 9.85 5.41
N CYS A 176 12.31 9.91 4.26
CA CYS A 176 12.09 11.15 3.53
C CYS A 176 11.20 12.14 4.30
N MET A 177 10.19 11.63 4.97
CA MET A 177 9.18 12.44 5.66
C MET A 177 9.42 12.55 7.17
N ASP A 178 10.56 12.04 7.68
CA ASP A 178 10.91 12.01 9.10
C ASP A 178 9.82 11.38 9.97
N ILE A 179 9.18 10.33 9.43
CA ILE A 179 8.09 9.62 10.10
C ILE A 179 8.70 8.74 11.20
N LYS A 180 8.33 9.02 12.44
CA LYS A 180 8.75 8.21 13.58
C LYS A 180 8.14 6.82 13.48
N TYR A 181 8.98 5.78 13.57
CA TYR A 181 8.52 4.42 13.62
C TYR A 181 7.86 4.10 14.96
N GLU A 182 6.64 3.59 14.91
CA GLU A 182 5.91 3.08 16.07
C GLU A 182 5.26 1.75 15.72
N GLN A 183 5.25 0.82 16.68
CA GLN A 183 4.51 -0.43 16.60
C GLN A 183 3.17 -0.30 17.32
N PHE A 184 2.27 -1.21 17.03
CA PHE A 184 1.04 -1.41 17.79
C PHE A 184 0.86 -2.91 18.06
N THR A 185 0.14 -3.24 19.10
CA THR A 185 -0.32 -4.60 19.35
C THR A 185 -1.76 -4.76 18.89
N MET A 186 -2.08 -5.91 18.36
CA MET A 186 -3.44 -6.31 18.00
C MET A 186 -3.71 -7.68 18.60
N ASN A 187 -4.85 -7.83 19.25
CA ASN A 187 -5.38 -9.13 19.66
C ASN A 187 -6.68 -9.41 18.90
N ALA A 188 -6.88 -10.67 18.50
CA ALA A 188 -8.10 -11.14 17.89
C ALA A 188 -8.44 -12.52 18.47
N GLU A 189 -9.64 -12.68 19.00
CA GLU A 189 -10.07 -13.90 19.67
C GLU A 189 -11.53 -14.22 19.34
N ILE A 190 -11.84 -15.52 19.18
CA ILE A 190 -13.21 -15.99 19.05
C ILE A 190 -13.78 -16.20 20.44
N ILE A 191 -14.83 -15.45 20.76
CA ILE A 191 -15.53 -15.51 22.05
C ILE A 191 -16.85 -16.28 21.86
N ASN A 192 -17.14 -17.17 22.79
CA ASN A 192 -18.44 -17.80 22.94
C ASN A 192 -18.97 -17.49 24.34
N ASP A 193 -19.94 -16.60 24.47
CA ASP A 193 -20.50 -16.19 25.76
C ASP A 193 -21.75 -16.99 26.16
N GLY A 194 -22.07 -18.06 25.41
CA GLY A 194 -23.23 -18.92 25.62
C GLY A 194 -24.50 -18.40 24.93
N THR A 195 -24.56 -17.15 24.52
CA THR A 195 -25.68 -16.54 23.77
C THR A 195 -25.33 -16.28 22.33
N LYS A 196 -24.07 -15.89 22.05
CA LYS A 196 -23.54 -15.61 20.72
C LYS A 196 -22.09 -16.05 20.61
N LYS A 197 -21.66 -16.28 19.37
CA LYS A 197 -20.26 -16.47 19.01
C LYS A 197 -19.82 -15.26 18.19
N TYR A 198 -18.70 -14.67 18.54
CA TYR A 198 -18.17 -13.49 17.83
C TYR A 198 -16.65 -13.43 17.86
N LEU A 199 -16.06 -12.78 16.87
CA LEU A 199 -14.68 -12.36 16.87
C LEU A 199 -14.57 -11.05 17.65
N ASP A 200 -13.67 -10.96 18.61
CA ASP A 200 -13.32 -9.75 19.37
C ASP A 200 -11.94 -9.30 18.94
N ILE A 201 -11.80 -8.03 18.52
CA ILE A 201 -10.54 -7.46 18.03
C ILE A 201 -10.23 -6.19 18.82
N LYS A 202 -9.01 -6.10 19.35
CA LYS A 202 -8.53 -4.94 20.12
C LYS A 202 -7.15 -4.52 19.69
N VAL A 203 -6.91 -3.21 19.68
CA VAL A 203 -5.59 -2.62 19.43
C VAL A 203 -5.25 -1.62 20.55
N ASP A 204 -3.97 -1.51 20.88
CA ASP A 204 -3.47 -0.59 21.90
C ASP A 204 -3.15 0.80 21.35
N ASN A 205 -2.98 0.94 20.03
CA ASN A 205 -2.61 2.19 19.39
C ASN A 205 -3.36 2.38 18.06
N ASP A 206 -3.22 3.56 17.42
CA ASP A 206 -3.94 3.88 16.19
C ASP A 206 -3.49 3.01 15.02
N ILE A 207 -4.47 2.45 14.33
CA ILE A 207 -4.30 1.83 13.02
C ILE A 207 -4.56 2.86 11.90
N PHE A 208 -4.09 2.56 10.69
CA PHE A 208 -4.22 3.47 9.54
C PHE A 208 -5.67 3.60 9.09
N GLY A 209 -6.39 2.51 8.95
CA GLY A 209 -7.78 2.46 8.49
C GLY A 209 -8.81 2.71 9.61
N PRO A 210 -10.09 2.81 9.27
CA PRO A 210 -11.17 2.94 10.25
C PRO A 210 -11.38 1.67 11.06
N GLN A 211 -11.00 0.52 10.50
CA GLN A 211 -11.10 -0.82 11.08
C GLN A 211 -9.98 -1.71 10.56
N PRO A 212 -9.63 -2.82 11.23
CA PRO A 212 -8.80 -3.88 10.65
C PRO A 212 -9.48 -4.53 9.43
N PHE A 213 -8.69 -5.02 8.48
CA PHE A 213 -9.16 -5.82 7.37
C PHE A 213 -9.54 -7.21 7.87
N LEU A 214 -10.80 -7.59 7.70
CA LEU A 214 -11.31 -8.92 8.05
C LEU A 214 -11.40 -9.80 6.80
N ALA A 215 -10.63 -10.88 6.78
CA ALA A 215 -10.66 -11.92 5.76
C ALA A 215 -11.25 -13.21 6.35
N ILE A 216 -12.19 -13.84 5.64
CA ILE A 216 -12.78 -15.11 6.03
C ILE A 216 -12.62 -16.12 4.90
N LYS A 217 -12.05 -17.30 5.21
CA LYS A 217 -12.03 -18.44 4.30
C LYS A 217 -13.03 -19.48 4.77
N THR A 218 -13.95 -19.86 3.91
CA THR A 218 -14.96 -20.88 4.20
C THR A 218 -14.45 -22.28 3.84
N LYS A 219 -15.06 -23.33 4.42
CA LYS A 219 -14.71 -24.74 4.17
C LYS A 219 -14.98 -25.17 2.71
N ASP A 220 -15.84 -24.45 1.98
CA ASP A 220 -16.06 -24.59 0.55
C ASP A 220 -15.12 -23.72 -0.30
N ASN A 221 -14.03 -23.22 0.32
CA ASN A 221 -12.92 -22.51 -0.31
C ASN A 221 -13.30 -21.17 -0.95
N ARG A 222 -14.27 -20.45 -0.39
CA ARG A 222 -14.56 -19.06 -0.75
C ARG A 222 -13.78 -18.12 0.16
N TYR A 223 -13.34 -16.98 -0.39
CA TYR A 223 -12.66 -15.91 0.33
C TYR A 223 -13.59 -14.70 0.37
N ILE A 224 -13.90 -14.25 1.56
CA ILE A 224 -14.89 -13.22 1.82
C ILE A 224 -14.25 -12.15 2.69
N TRP A 225 -14.39 -10.91 2.28
CA TRP A 225 -14.11 -9.74 3.10
C TRP A 225 -15.41 -9.28 3.76
N GLU A 226 -15.33 -8.89 5.02
CA GLU A 226 -16.47 -8.40 5.79
C GLU A 226 -16.12 -7.16 6.59
N ASN A 227 -17.13 -6.33 6.85
CA ASN A 227 -17.04 -5.21 7.76
C ASN A 227 -17.14 -5.68 9.21
N LEU A 228 -16.56 -4.88 10.10
CA LEU A 228 -16.61 -5.10 11.53
C LEU A 228 -17.61 -4.13 12.19
N ASP A 229 -18.25 -4.58 13.25
CA ASP A 229 -19.01 -3.71 14.14
C ASP A 229 -18.06 -2.94 15.06
N PHE A 230 -18.29 -1.63 15.20
CA PHE A 230 -17.46 -0.75 16.02
C PHE A 230 -17.96 -0.80 17.48
N THR A 231 -17.18 -1.38 18.37
CA THR A 231 -17.44 -1.38 19.81
C THR A 231 -16.86 -0.12 20.44
N ILE A 232 -15.58 0.16 20.19
CA ILE A 232 -14.92 1.41 20.54
C ILE A 232 -14.21 1.91 19.26
N PRO A 233 -14.67 3.00 18.65
CA PRO A 233 -14.07 3.51 17.41
C PRO A 233 -12.55 3.68 17.53
N GLY A 234 -11.83 3.10 16.58
CA GLY A 234 -10.37 3.15 16.52
C GLY A 234 -9.65 2.21 17.49
N ARG A 235 -10.34 1.41 18.31
CA ARG A 235 -9.72 0.54 19.33
C ARG A 235 -10.29 -0.86 19.39
N GLU A 236 -11.61 -1.02 19.30
CA GLU A 236 -12.26 -2.31 19.50
C GLU A 236 -13.35 -2.53 18.46
N TRP A 237 -13.35 -3.74 17.90
CA TRP A 237 -14.32 -4.18 16.88
C TRP A 237 -14.76 -5.59 17.16
N THR A 238 -15.96 -5.93 16.68
CA THR A 238 -16.48 -7.30 16.73
C THR A 238 -17.02 -7.74 15.38
N TYR A 239 -17.13 -9.05 15.18
CA TYR A 239 -17.87 -9.66 14.08
C TYR A 239 -18.66 -10.86 14.63
N THR A 240 -19.99 -10.81 14.53
CA THR A 240 -20.86 -11.85 15.07
C THR A 240 -21.06 -12.98 14.03
N PHE A 241 -20.97 -14.22 14.49
CA PHE A 241 -21.18 -15.41 13.66
C PHE A 241 -22.59 -15.97 13.89
N ASP A 242 -23.53 -15.69 12.97
CA ASP A 242 -24.91 -16.12 13.04
C ASP A 242 -25.54 -16.34 11.65
N ASN A 243 -26.86 -16.51 11.61
CA ASN A 243 -27.60 -16.74 10.36
C ASN A 243 -27.70 -15.49 9.45
N ASN A 244 -27.36 -14.30 9.95
CA ASN A 244 -27.36 -13.04 9.19
C ASN A 244 -25.98 -12.70 8.61
N THR A 245 -24.95 -13.44 9.02
CA THR A 245 -23.56 -13.29 8.61
C THR A 245 -23.04 -14.64 8.08
N ILE A 246 -21.93 -15.13 8.62
CA ILE A 246 -21.38 -16.45 8.28
C ILE A 246 -21.35 -17.30 9.55
N LEU A 247 -21.92 -18.48 9.50
CA LEU A 247 -21.87 -19.41 10.62
C LEU A 247 -20.41 -19.84 10.89
N LEU A 248 -19.98 -19.80 12.15
CA LEU A 248 -18.61 -20.17 12.53
C LEU A 248 -18.24 -21.59 12.05
N ASP A 249 -19.20 -22.52 12.07
CA ASP A 249 -18.99 -23.90 11.63
C ASP A 249 -18.73 -24.05 10.12
N ALA A 250 -19.04 -23.03 9.32
CA ALA A 250 -18.75 -22.99 7.89
C ALA A 250 -17.34 -22.43 7.58
N ILE A 251 -16.66 -21.87 8.59
CA ILE A 251 -15.37 -21.18 8.42
C ILE A 251 -14.21 -22.18 8.55
N GLU A 252 -13.22 -22.04 7.66
CA GLU A 252 -11.93 -22.75 7.72
C GLU A 252 -10.85 -21.89 8.42
N ALA A 253 -10.79 -20.59 8.09
CA ALA A 253 -9.83 -19.67 8.69
C ALA A 253 -10.36 -18.24 8.69
N ILE A 254 -9.90 -17.47 9.68
CA ILE A 254 -10.16 -16.03 9.82
C ILE A 254 -8.81 -15.32 9.83
N GLY A 255 -8.67 -14.29 9.00
CA GLY A 255 -7.52 -13.42 8.97
C GLY A 255 -7.89 -11.99 9.37
N VAL A 256 -7.13 -11.38 10.26
CA VAL A 256 -7.27 -10.00 10.66
C VAL A 256 -5.96 -9.28 10.40
N ALA A 257 -5.99 -8.19 9.63
CA ALA A 257 -4.78 -7.46 9.29
C ALA A 257 -4.98 -5.95 9.44
N ALA A 258 -3.95 -5.25 9.89
CA ALA A 258 -3.95 -3.79 9.94
C ALA A 258 -2.55 -3.23 9.71
N ASN A 259 -2.49 -2.06 9.10
CA ASN A 259 -1.32 -1.19 9.09
C ASN A 259 -1.53 -0.05 10.09
N ASN A 260 -0.44 0.54 10.56
CA ASN A 260 -0.51 1.89 11.12
C ASN A 260 -0.01 2.93 10.09
N LYS A 261 -0.15 4.20 10.39
CA LYS A 261 0.28 5.30 9.51
C LYS A 261 1.81 5.33 9.25
N TYR A 262 2.56 4.57 10.03
CA TYR A 262 4.01 4.45 9.92
C TYR A 262 4.45 3.25 9.05
N GLY A 263 3.49 2.48 8.52
CA GLY A 263 3.74 1.30 7.68
C GLY A 263 4.14 0.04 8.46
N PHE A 264 3.94 -0.01 9.78
CA PHE A 264 4.03 -1.26 10.54
C PHE A 264 2.76 -2.07 10.32
N THR A 265 2.92 -3.34 10.01
CA THR A 265 1.82 -4.28 9.70
C THR A 265 1.70 -5.33 10.78
N LYS A 266 0.47 -5.59 11.23
CA LYS A 266 0.13 -6.68 12.13
C LYS A 266 -0.91 -7.58 11.48
N ILE A 267 -0.72 -8.91 11.58
CA ILE A 267 -1.62 -9.92 11.01
C ILE A 267 -1.85 -11.02 12.04
N ILE A 268 -3.10 -11.42 12.19
CA ILE A 268 -3.50 -12.59 12.99
C ILE A 268 -4.31 -13.50 12.09
N VAL A 269 -3.95 -14.78 12.04
CA VAL A 269 -4.72 -15.82 11.35
C VAL A 269 -5.14 -16.88 12.35
N ILE A 270 -6.44 -17.17 12.43
CA ILE A 270 -7.05 -18.14 13.32
C ILE A 270 -7.64 -19.26 12.47
N GLY A 271 -7.13 -20.47 12.60
CA GLY A 271 -7.69 -21.68 11.95
C GLY A 271 -8.89 -22.24 12.69
N ASN A 272 -9.67 -23.09 12.02
CA ASN A 272 -10.82 -23.79 12.60
C ASN A 272 -10.46 -24.77 13.70
N ASP A 273 -9.19 -25.18 13.78
CA ASP A 273 -8.60 -26.01 14.84
C ASP A 273 -8.18 -25.20 16.09
N GLY A 274 -8.39 -23.88 16.07
CA GLY A 274 -7.98 -22.95 17.11
C GLY A 274 -6.49 -22.55 17.03
N HIS A 275 -5.74 -23.05 16.03
CA HIS A 275 -4.36 -22.61 15.83
C HIS A 275 -4.33 -21.14 15.43
N LYS A 276 -3.51 -20.36 16.14
CA LYS A 276 -3.35 -18.91 15.91
C LYS A 276 -1.93 -18.62 15.43
N LYS A 277 -1.81 -17.96 14.28
CA LYS A 277 -0.57 -17.35 13.80
C LYS A 277 -0.62 -15.86 14.05
N ASP A 278 0.43 -15.33 14.67
CA ASP A 278 0.59 -13.91 14.97
C ASP A 278 1.87 -13.42 14.29
N LEU A 279 1.71 -12.54 13.29
CA LEU A 279 2.76 -12.08 12.40
C LEU A 279 2.85 -10.55 12.44
N CYS A 280 4.07 -10.03 12.28
CA CYS A 280 4.30 -8.59 12.13
C CYS A 280 5.39 -8.33 11.09
N TYR A 281 5.27 -7.20 10.41
CA TYR A 281 6.20 -6.73 9.39
C TYR A 281 6.54 -5.25 9.62
N ASN A 282 7.82 -4.92 9.40
CA ASN A 282 8.36 -3.57 9.53
C ASN A 282 8.52 -2.91 8.16
#